data_83b0d6b3697d9a576d77512e612d6c80
#
_entry.id   83b0d6b3697d9a576d77512e612d6c80
#
_cell.length_a   1.000
_cell.length_b   1.000
_cell.length_c   1.000
_cell.angle_alpha   90.00
_cell.angle_beta   90.00
_cell.angle_gamma   90.00
#
_symmetry.space_group_name_H-M   'P 1'
#
loop_
_entity.id
_entity.type
_entity.pdbx_description
1 polymer ?
#
loop_
_entity_poly.entity_id
_entity_poly.type
_entity_poly.pdbx_seq_one_letter_code
_entity_poly.pdbx_strand_id
1 'polypeptide(L)'
;GLTSGVFEDGKVYSVKRDVDETLCFAAIVPDYKLLTEAARAALPKEVSHKDAVYNLSRAALVPAAFCEGRHDLLAIATEDKLHQPYRMPLMPGSKEVFELAKQCGAKAVYVSGAGSTVMAVAERTDAAAFYAGLEQGLERLEGLDGCEAFTLLRLDADNTGATVE
;
A
#
# COMPACT_ATOMS: atom_id res chain seq x y z
N GLY A 1 -12.03 -6.63 5.47
CA GLY A 1 -11.25 -6.39 6.68
C GLY A 1 -9.78 -6.71 6.49
N LEU A 2 -9.01 -6.55 7.55
CA LEU A 2 -7.58 -6.88 7.57
C LEU A 2 -7.41 -8.37 7.90
N THR A 3 -6.74 -9.11 7.04
CA THR A 3 -6.48 -10.54 7.26
C THR A 3 -4.98 -10.77 7.39
N SER A 4 -4.57 -11.34 8.51
CA SER A 4 -3.21 -11.85 8.72
C SER A 4 -3.25 -13.38 8.62
N GLY A 5 -2.34 -13.98 7.84
CA GLY A 5 -2.36 -15.42 7.65
C GLY A 5 -1.04 -16.00 7.19
N VAL A 6 -0.92 -17.31 7.37
CA VAL A 6 0.18 -18.12 6.85
C VAL A 6 -0.39 -19.27 6.05
N PHE A 7 0.36 -19.73 5.05
CA PHE A 7 0.08 -20.93 4.31
C PHE A 7 1.19 -21.94 4.61
N GLU A 8 0.84 -23.08 5.17
CA GLU A 8 1.76 -24.15 5.55
C GLU A 8 1.11 -25.52 5.32
N ASP A 9 1.83 -26.43 4.73
CA ASP A 9 1.39 -27.81 4.47
C ASP A 9 0.01 -27.93 3.79
N GLY A 10 -0.23 -27.06 2.79
CA GLY A 10 -1.49 -27.06 2.04
C GLY A 10 -2.68 -26.45 2.78
N LYS A 11 -2.46 -25.86 3.96
CA LYS A 11 -3.51 -25.22 4.78
C LYS A 11 -3.25 -23.74 4.96
N VAL A 12 -4.35 -22.97 5.05
CA VAL A 12 -4.32 -21.55 5.40
C VAL A 12 -4.72 -21.40 6.86
N TYR A 13 -3.88 -20.71 7.61
CA TYR A 13 -4.18 -20.27 8.98
C TYR A 13 -4.30 -18.76 8.96
N SER A 14 -5.45 -18.23 9.32
CA SER A 14 -5.69 -16.77 9.24
C SER A 14 -6.53 -16.23 10.38
N VAL A 15 -6.31 -14.96 10.67
CA VAL A 15 -7.12 -14.16 11.58
C VAL A 15 -7.59 -12.93 10.82
N LYS A 16 -8.90 -12.70 10.79
CA LYS A 16 -9.52 -11.51 10.23
C LYS A 16 -9.86 -10.53 11.36
N ARG A 17 -9.63 -9.27 11.14
CA ARG A 17 -10.08 -8.15 11.96
C ARG A 17 -10.79 -7.13 11.08
N ASP A 18 -11.76 -6.45 11.64
CA ASP A 18 -12.40 -5.35 10.95
C ASP A 18 -11.45 -4.15 10.90
N VAL A 19 -11.50 -3.44 9.80
CA VAL A 19 -10.79 -2.16 9.63
C VAL A 19 -11.74 -1.06 10.07
N ASP A 20 -11.21 -0.10 10.80
CA ASP A 20 -11.97 1.04 11.30
C ASP A 20 -12.57 1.85 10.14
N GLU A 21 -13.86 2.15 10.24
CA GLU A 21 -14.61 2.95 9.26
C GLU A 21 -14.15 4.42 9.21
N THR A 22 -13.35 4.86 10.17
CA THR A 22 -12.73 6.19 10.17
C THR A 22 -11.59 6.31 9.17
N LEU A 23 -11.19 5.23 8.52
CA LEU A 23 -10.19 5.24 7.44
C LEU A 23 -10.86 5.24 6.06
N CYS A 24 -10.18 5.85 5.10
CA CYS A 24 -10.46 5.76 3.67
C CYS A 24 -9.19 5.40 2.91
N PHE A 25 -9.35 4.81 1.73
CA PHE A 25 -8.25 4.24 0.95
C PHE A 25 -8.27 4.79 -0.47
N ALA A 26 -7.09 5.06 -0.99
CA ALA A 26 -6.88 5.40 -2.40
C ALA A 26 -6.00 4.33 -3.04
N ALA A 27 -6.46 3.73 -4.15
CA ALA A 27 -5.60 2.95 -5.02
C ALA A 27 -5.23 3.81 -6.22
N ILE A 28 -3.96 4.07 -6.41
CA ILE A 28 -3.39 4.85 -7.50
C ILE A 28 -2.78 3.85 -8.49
N VAL A 29 -3.45 3.70 -9.62
CA VAL A 29 -3.13 2.68 -10.63
C VAL A 29 -2.52 3.38 -11.84
N PRO A 30 -1.22 3.14 -12.15
CA PRO A 30 -0.61 3.65 -13.35
C PRO A 30 -1.12 2.89 -14.59
N ASP A 31 -1.03 3.49 -15.76
CA ASP A 31 -1.47 2.92 -17.04
C ASP A 31 -0.53 1.86 -17.63
N TYR A 32 0.67 1.69 -17.04
CA TYR A 32 1.58 0.61 -17.42
C TYR A 32 1.36 -0.66 -16.59
N LYS A 33 1.78 -1.79 -17.12
CA LYS A 33 1.73 -3.09 -16.43
C LYS A 33 3.12 -3.52 -15.97
N LEU A 34 3.25 -3.78 -14.68
CA LEU A 34 4.41 -4.47 -14.12
C LEU A 34 4.09 -5.96 -14.01
N LEU A 35 4.80 -6.79 -14.79
CA LEU A 35 4.64 -8.24 -14.70
C LEU A 35 5.08 -8.74 -13.32
N THR A 36 4.27 -9.57 -12.70
CA THR A 36 4.55 -10.14 -11.36
C THR A 36 5.88 -10.88 -11.32
N GLU A 37 6.24 -11.57 -12.42
CA GLU A 37 7.55 -12.25 -12.54
C GLU A 37 8.71 -11.26 -12.49
N ALA A 38 8.63 -10.14 -13.22
CA ALA A 38 9.64 -9.09 -13.20
C ALA A 38 9.77 -8.47 -11.80
N ALA A 39 8.64 -8.18 -11.16
CA ALA A 39 8.61 -7.65 -9.79
C ALA A 39 9.17 -8.63 -8.76
N ARG A 40 9.03 -9.94 -8.98
CA ARG A 40 9.65 -10.98 -8.13
C ARG A 40 11.13 -11.15 -8.43
N ALA A 41 11.53 -11.10 -9.69
CA ALA A 41 12.93 -11.22 -10.11
C ALA A 41 13.82 -10.07 -9.61
N ALA A 42 13.21 -8.90 -9.34
CA ALA A 42 13.92 -7.75 -8.76
C ALA A 42 14.30 -7.93 -7.29
N LEU A 43 13.69 -8.90 -6.59
CA LEU A 43 13.97 -9.12 -5.17
C LEU A 43 15.34 -9.79 -4.97
N PRO A 44 16.11 -9.38 -3.95
CA PRO A 44 17.38 -10.01 -3.63
C PRO A 44 17.17 -11.45 -3.16
N LYS A 45 18.12 -12.34 -3.46
CA LYS A 45 18.09 -13.72 -2.97
C LYS A 45 18.35 -13.84 -1.47
N GLU A 46 19.03 -12.87 -0.90
CA GLU A 46 19.38 -12.80 0.51
C GLU A 46 19.18 -11.38 1.01
N VAL A 47 18.84 -11.25 2.28
CA VAL A 47 18.67 -9.96 2.96
C VAL A 47 19.48 -9.94 4.25
N SER A 48 19.88 -8.75 4.69
CA SER A 48 20.60 -8.63 5.95
C SER A 48 19.66 -9.00 7.13
N HIS A 49 20.21 -9.61 8.18
CA HIS A 49 19.47 -9.85 9.42
C HIS A 49 18.84 -8.56 9.98
N LYS A 50 19.54 -7.43 9.84
CA LYS A 50 19.04 -6.12 10.27
C LYS A 50 17.78 -5.71 9.50
N ASP A 51 17.73 -5.90 8.19
CA ASP A 51 16.58 -5.57 7.37
C ASP A 51 15.44 -6.56 7.56
N ALA A 52 15.74 -7.84 7.81
CA ALA A 52 14.74 -8.82 8.19
C ALA A 52 14.04 -8.43 9.51
N VAL A 53 14.80 -8.07 10.56
CA VAL A 53 14.25 -7.60 11.85
C VAL A 53 13.47 -6.29 11.66
N TYR A 54 13.96 -5.37 10.82
CA TYR A 54 13.27 -4.13 10.50
C TYR A 54 11.86 -4.38 9.94
N ASN A 55 11.74 -5.27 8.95
CA ASN A 55 10.45 -5.61 8.34
C ASN A 55 9.56 -6.43 9.27
N LEU A 56 10.12 -7.39 9.99
CA LEU A 56 9.35 -8.24 10.90
C LEU A 56 8.65 -7.42 12.00
N SER A 57 9.36 -6.44 12.57
CA SER A 57 8.79 -5.53 13.58
C SER A 57 7.65 -4.69 13.02
N ARG A 58 7.78 -4.21 11.78
CA ARG A 58 6.75 -3.44 11.09
C ARG A 58 5.55 -4.29 10.68
N ALA A 59 5.80 -5.49 10.16
CA ALA A 59 4.73 -6.43 9.84
C ALA A 59 3.86 -6.78 11.06
N ALA A 60 4.48 -6.89 12.24
CA ALA A 60 3.74 -7.07 13.50
C ALA A 60 2.98 -5.81 13.93
N LEU A 61 3.52 -4.62 13.64
CA LEU A 61 2.91 -3.34 14.02
C LEU A 61 1.69 -2.99 13.16
N VAL A 62 1.67 -3.37 11.85
CA VAL A 62 0.55 -3.06 10.94
C VAL A 62 -0.80 -3.52 11.51
N PRO A 63 -1.04 -4.81 11.81
CA PRO A 63 -2.34 -5.23 12.33
C PRO A 63 -2.64 -4.63 13.70
N ALA A 64 -1.66 -4.43 14.56
CA ALA A 64 -1.85 -3.81 15.85
C ALA A 64 -2.30 -2.35 15.70
N ALA A 65 -1.65 -1.56 14.83
CA ALA A 65 -2.00 -0.17 14.57
C ALA A 65 -3.43 -0.03 14.01
N PHE A 66 -3.81 -0.88 13.05
CA PHE A 66 -5.16 -0.88 12.49
C PHE A 66 -6.23 -1.27 13.54
N CYS A 67 -5.99 -2.32 14.34
CA CYS A 67 -6.96 -2.82 15.30
C CYS A 67 -7.16 -1.89 16.50
N GLU A 68 -6.12 -1.16 16.90
CA GLU A 68 -6.15 -0.25 18.04
C GLU A 68 -6.43 1.21 17.64
N GLY A 69 -6.74 1.47 16.36
CA GLY A 69 -7.00 2.83 15.84
C GLY A 69 -5.79 3.76 15.94
N ARG A 70 -4.57 3.22 16.03
CA ARG A 70 -3.32 3.99 16.11
C ARG A 70 -2.85 4.39 14.71
N HIS A 71 -3.66 5.24 14.05
CA HIS A 71 -3.40 5.69 12.69
C HIS A 71 -2.11 6.51 12.56
N ASP A 72 -1.66 7.11 13.67
CA ASP A 72 -0.37 7.81 13.79
C ASP A 72 0.84 6.89 13.56
N LEU A 73 0.68 5.57 13.75
CA LEU A 73 1.75 4.59 13.56
C LEU A 73 1.77 3.97 12.15
N LEU A 74 0.74 4.20 11.32
CA LEU A 74 0.64 3.55 10.02
C LEU A 74 1.78 3.94 9.07
N ALA A 75 2.25 5.19 9.13
CA ALA A 75 3.37 5.64 8.32
C ALA A 75 4.63 4.78 8.56
N ILE A 76 5.01 4.60 9.83
CA ILE A 76 6.19 3.80 10.20
C ILE A 76 5.93 2.29 10.01
N ALA A 77 4.70 1.83 10.25
CA ALA A 77 4.34 0.42 10.13
C ALA A 77 4.39 -0.09 8.69
N THR A 78 4.17 0.79 7.70
CA THR A 78 4.17 0.44 6.26
C THR A 78 5.52 0.68 5.57
N GLU A 79 6.55 1.13 6.30
CA GLU A 79 7.90 1.17 5.77
C GLU A 79 8.43 -0.24 5.49
N ASP A 80 9.19 -0.38 4.42
CA ASP A 80 9.70 -1.67 3.95
C ASP A 80 11.14 -1.57 3.44
N LYS A 81 11.90 -2.62 3.67
CA LYS A 81 13.25 -2.82 3.15
C LYS A 81 13.43 -4.12 2.37
N LEU A 82 12.37 -4.93 2.25
CA LEU A 82 12.46 -6.25 1.64
C LEU A 82 11.92 -6.29 0.21
N HIS A 83 11.00 -5.39 -0.16
CA HIS A 83 10.45 -5.41 -1.50
C HIS A 83 10.30 -4.04 -2.16
N GLN A 84 9.79 -3.02 -1.48
CA GLN A 84 9.53 -1.70 -2.08
C GLN A 84 10.79 -1.07 -2.69
N PRO A 85 11.96 -1.03 -2.01
CA PRO A 85 13.16 -0.42 -2.58
C PRO A 85 13.63 -1.08 -3.88
N TYR A 86 13.34 -2.37 -4.05
CA TYR A 86 13.75 -3.13 -5.25
C TYR A 86 12.73 -3.04 -6.38
N ARG A 87 11.45 -2.83 -6.06
CA ARG A 87 10.36 -2.73 -7.04
C ARG A 87 10.14 -1.32 -7.55
N MET A 88 10.29 -0.30 -6.70
CA MET A 88 10.06 1.09 -7.09
C MET A 88 10.89 1.54 -8.31
N PRO A 89 12.14 1.09 -8.54
CA PRO A 89 12.87 1.39 -9.77
C PRO A 89 12.21 0.84 -11.05
N LEU A 90 11.33 -0.16 -10.93
CA LEU A 90 10.54 -0.73 -12.03
C LEU A 90 9.15 -0.07 -12.17
N MET A 91 8.87 0.94 -11.36
CA MET A 91 7.57 1.60 -11.26
C MET A 91 7.73 3.11 -11.52
N PRO A 92 7.76 3.52 -12.81
CA PRO A 92 7.84 4.93 -13.19
C PRO A 92 6.82 5.79 -12.45
N GLY A 93 7.22 6.96 -11.97
CA GLY A 93 6.36 7.90 -11.23
C GLY A 93 6.00 7.48 -9.79
N SER A 94 6.40 6.28 -9.34
CA SER A 94 6.00 5.77 -8.02
C SER A 94 6.52 6.62 -6.86
N LYS A 95 7.73 7.17 -6.96
CA LYS A 95 8.31 8.06 -5.92
C LYS A 95 7.50 9.33 -5.78
N GLU A 96 7.14 9.93 -6.88
CA GLU A 96 6.35 11.16 -6.99
C GLU A 96 4.96 10.92 -6.40
N VAL A 97 4.34 9.78 -6.72
CA VAL A 97 3.05 9.36 -6.16
C VAL A 97 3.14 9.17 -4.63
N PHE A 98 4.21 8.56 -4.11
CA PHE A 98 4.41 8.40 -2.68
C PHE A 98 4.51 9.76 -1.97
N GLU A 99 5.29 10.69 -2.52
CA GLU A 99 5.44 12.03 -1.93
C GLU A 99 4.15 12.85 -2.04
N LEU A 100 3.46 12.77 -3.17
CA LEU A 100 2.16 13.41 -3.36
C LEU A 100 1.14 12.91 -2.31
N ALA A 101 1.02 11.61 -2.15
CA ALA A 101 0.06 11.04 -1.20
C ALA A 101 0.36 11.48 0.25
N LYS A 102 1.64 11.53 0.64
CA LYS A 102 2.05 12.06 1.96
C LYS A 102 1.69 13.54 2.11
N GLN A 103 1.95 14.36 1.09
CA GLN A 103 1.61 15.80 1.09
C GLN A 103 0.09 16.02 1.18
N CYS A 104 -0.70 15.10 0.62
CA CYS A 104 -2.16 15.12 0.74
C CYS A 104 -2.69 14.60 2.09
N GLY A 105 -1.81 14.22 3.02
CA GLY A 105 -2.19 13.82 4.38
C GLY A 105 -2.36 12.31 4.57
N ALA A 106 -1.83 11.49 3.67
CA ALA A 106 -1.86 10.03 3.85
C ALA A 106 -1.14 9.61 5.14
N LYS A 107 -1.79 8.77 5.93
CA LYS A 107 -1.24 8.13 7.14
C LYS A 107 -0.35 6.93 6.80
N ALA A 108 -0.55 6.33 5.63
CA ALA A 108 0.30 5.29 5.07
C ALA A 108 0.31 5.38 3.55
N VAL A 109 1.47 5.05 2.95
CA VAL A 109 1.62 4.87 1.50
C VAL A 109 2.49 3.64 1.28
N TYR A 110 2.03 2.73 0.44
CA TYR A 110 2.76 1.49 0.18
C TYR A 110 2.40 0.88 -1.19
N VAL A 111 3.28 0.03 -1.70
CA VAL A 111 3.04 -0.72 -2.94
C VAL A 111 2.07 -1.86 -2.68
N SER A 112 0.98 -1.93 -3.44
CA SER A 112 0.01 -3.02 -3.35
C SER A 112 0.58 -4.31 -3.94
N GLY A 113 0.85 -5.29 -3.11
CA GLY A 113 1.38 -6.59 -3.54
C GLY A 113 2.67 -6.49 -4.34
N ALA A 114 2.67 -6.97 -5.57
CA ALA A 114 3.82 -6.89 -6.49
C ALA A 114 3.99 -5.50 -7.14
N GLY A 115 3.04 -4.63 -7.04
CA GLY A 115 2.88 -3.40 -7.82
C GLY A 115 2.07 -3.70 -9.10
N SER A 116 1.86 -2.75 -9.97
CA SER A 116 2.31 -1.36 -10.02
C SER A 116 1.45 -0.40 -9.17
N THR A 117 0.33 -0.84 -8.64
CA THR A 117 -0.58 -0.02 -7.85
C THR A 117 0.07 0.45 -6.54
N VAL A 118 -0.09 1.73 -6.23
CA VAL A 118 0.27 2.33 -4.95
C VAL A 118 -1.02 2.52 -4.14
N MET A 119 -0.98 2.09 -2.88
CA MET A 119 -2.06 2.32 -1.91
C MET A 119 -1.71 3.47 -1.01
N ALA A 120 -2.69 4.33 -0.74
CA ALA A 120 -2.60 5.37 0.28
C ALA A 120 -3.81 5.27 1.23
N VAL A 121 -3.57 5.51 2.50
CA VAL A 121 -4.58 5.45 3.58
C VAL A 121 -4.65 6.80 4.25
N ALA A 122 -5.86 7.33 4.44
CA ALA A 122 -6.07 8.60 5.13
C ALA A 122 -7.25 8.51 6.12
N GLU A 123 -7.39 9.49 6.97
CA GLU A 123 -8.56 9.61 7.83
C GLU A 123 -9.77 10.08 7.01
N ARG A 124 -10.92 9.49 7.27
CA ARG A 124 -12.17 9.81 6.55
C ARG A 124 -12.61 11.26 6.77
N THR A 125 -12.28 11.85 7.90
CA THR A 125 -12.54 13.26 8.18
C THR A 125 -11.89 14.19 7.15
N ASP A 126 -10.75 13.79 6.59
CA ASP A 126 -9.97 14.56 5.62
C ASP A 126 -10.19 14.07 4.17
N ALA A 127 -11.06 13.08 3.96
CA ALA A 127 -11.21 12.36 2.69
C ALA A 127 -11.46 13.28 1.49
N ALA A 128 -12.29 14.31 1.63
CA ALA A 128 -12.58 15.24 0.53
C ALA A 128 -11.33 16.00 0.07
N ALA A 129 -10.57 16.55 1.00
CA ALA A 129 -9.33 17.26 0.70
C ALA A 129 -8.23 16.31 0.20
N PHE A 130 -8.14 15.12 0.79
CA PHE A 130 -7.21 14.07 0.41
C PHE A 130 -7.40 13.63 -1.05
N TYR A 131 -8.62 13.26 -1.43
CA TYR A 131 -8.89 12.83 -2.80
C TYR A 131 -8.75 13.97 -3.82
N ALA A 132 -9.23 15.18 -3.50
CA ALA A 132 -9.06 16.33 -4.39
C ALA A 132 -7.58 16.70 -4.61
N GLY A 133 -6.78 16.62 -3.55
CA GLY A 133 -5.34 16.84 -3.63
C GLY A 133 -4.64 15.79 -4.48
N LEU A 134 -5.02 14.51 -4.34
CA LEU A 134 -4.50 13.41 -5.16
C LEU A 134 -4.88 13.61 -6.63
N GLU A 135 -6.16 13.88 -6.95
CA GLU A 135 -6.61 14.08 -8.34
C GLU A 135 -5.80 15.20 -9.01
N GLN A 136 -5.76 16.38 -8.38
CA GLN A 136 -5.01 17.52 -8.92
C GLN A 136 -3.51 17.24 -9.03
N GLY A 137 -2.94 16.51 -8.08
CA GLY A 137 -1.52 16.18 -8.08
C GLY A 137 -1.16 15.16 -9.15
N LEU A 138 -1.98 14.13 -9.34
CA LEU A 138 -1.76 13.08 -10.33
C LEU A 138 -1.81 13.63 -11.77
N GLU A 139 -2.73 14.57 -12.08
CA GLU A 139 -2.76 15.26 -13.38
C GLU A 139 -1.43 15.96 -13.72
N ARG A 140 -0.68 16.41 -12.70
CA ARG A 140 0.63 17.06 -12.88
C ARG A 140 1.77 16.04 -13.05
N LEU A 141 1.55 14.79 -12.64
CA LEU A 141 2.52 13.70 -12.77
C LEU A 141 2.34 12.92 -14.07
N GLU A 142 1.28 13.16 -14.84
CA GLU A 142 1.06 12.53 -16.14
C GLU A 142 2.21 12.85 -17.10
N GLY A 143 2.65 11.84 -17.85
CA GLY A 143 3.77 11.94 -18.76
C GLY A 143 5.17 11.93 -18.14
N LEU A 144 5.28 11.80 -16.81
CA LEU A 144 6.57 11.68 -16.14
C LEU A 144 7.11 10.24 -16.21
N ASP A 145 8.40 10.13 -16.51
CA ASP A 145 9.16 8.87 -16.46
C ASP A 145 8.55 7.67 -17.23
N GLY A 146 7.66 7.92 -18.22
CA GLY A 146 7.04 6.86 -19.02
C GLY A 146 5.76 6.30 -18.41
N CYS A 147 5.16 6.98 -17.43
CA CYS A 147 3.78 6.78 -17.03
C CYS A 147 2.92 7.87 -17.68
N GLU A 148 2.02 7.49 -18.59
CA GLU A 148 1.20 8.45 -19.33
C GLU A 148 0.03 8.95 -18.49
N ALA A 149 -0.55 8.09 -17.64
CA ALA A 149 -1.69 8.45 -16.81
C ALA A 149 -1.77 7.62 -15.51
N PHE A 150 -2.52 8.15 -14.55
CA PHE A 150 -2.88 7.46 -13.32
C PHE A 150 -4.40 7.42 -13.13
N THR A 151 -4.92 6.27 -12.75
CA THR A 151 -6.31 6.13 -12.34
C THR A 151 -6.39 6.13 -10.82
N LEU A 152 -7.16 7.06 -10.25
CA LEU A 152 -7.45 7.11 -8.81
C LEU A 152 -8.75 6.35 -8.51
N LEU A 153 -8.67 5.30 -7.71
CA LEU A 153 -9.82 4.59 -7.18
C LEU A 153 -10.00 4.97 -5.70
N ARG A 154 -11.19 5.45 -5.36
CA ARG A 154 -11.60 5.72 -3.98
C ARG A 154 -12.19 4.44 -3.42
N LEU A 155 -11.65 3.93 -2.33
CA LEU A 155 -12.01 2.64 -1.77
C LEU A 155 -12.34 2.74 -0.28
N ASP A 156 -13.19 1.83 0.15
CA ASP A 156 -13.49 1.57 1.56
C ASP A 156 -13.08 0.15 1.92
N ALA A 157 -12.86 -0.09 3.21
CA ALA A 157 -12.59 -1.43 3.69
C ALA A 157 -13.89 -2.27 3.65
N ASP A 158 -13.85 -3.40 2.99
CA ASP A 158 -14.92 -4.39 3.06
C ASP A 158 -14.68 -5.31 4.27
N ASN A 159 -15.49 -5.12 5.32
CA ASN A 159 -15.43 -5.91 6.53
C ASN A 159 -16.29 -7.19 6.46
N THR A 160 -17.15 -7.34 5.45
CA THR A 160 -17.96 -8.54 5.23
C THR A 160 -17.12 -9.65 4.60
N GLY A 161 -16.39 -9.35 3.55
CA GLY A 161 -15.57 -10.29 2.78
C GLY A 161 -16.38 -10.97 1.67
N ALA A 162 -15.86 -12.08 1.14
CA ALA A 162 -16.49 -12.79 0.05
C ALA A 162 -17.83 -13.39 0.47
N THR A 163 -18.87 -13.12 -0.32
CA THR A 163 -20.20 -13.73 -0.20
C THR A 163 -20.42 -14.69 -1.36
N VAL A 164 -21.10 -15.83 -1.10
CA VAL A 164 -21.54 -16.76 -2.13
C VAL A 164 -23.04 -16.66 -2.21
N GLU A 165 -23.57 -16.32 -3.41
CA GLU A 165 -24.99 -16.32 -3.72
C GLU A 165 -25.44 -17.66 -4.30
#